data_8bba623df537b3c1e78a8fef070cb907
#
_entry.id   8bba623df537b3c1e78a8fef070cb907
#
_cell.length_a   1.000
_cell.length_b   1.000
_cell.length_c   1.000
_cell.angle_alpha   90.00
_cell.angle_beta   90.00
_cell.angle_gamma   90.00
#
_symmetry.space_group_name_H-M   'P 1'
#
loop_
_entity.id
_entity.type
_entity.pdbx_description
1 polymer ?
#
loop_
_entity_poly.entity_id
_entity_poly.type
_entity_poly.pdbx_seq_one_letter_code
_entity_poly.pdbx_strand_id
1 'polypeptide(L)'
;MKNVRWLRSVAFVLLLVMAFAGVSQCYSLPASYDTRNLAAFDDEEENTVDGLVFGTSVVGYSWNTPAAWRDYGMAVYHMGTSEQPFAVVRPFIDYAIKKHDIKYAVIDVHGLRSKTVISSLKDTKVKSAYLNFPDFLHSFKVLHAIFDYAKMAFEYYGEPTEKRSKYVSLYEKSYYLPLYTFHSRWVDGLVKSDFVTVKNRFLGADDREGKAFGIMDCSGEIGKWDYGVTGEIDGFQRQQLEMLFEYGKEKNIELIFISLPSFRTKAEQHELANLIKFCSDQGYDAIDFADEEILADAGIDLKTDFVNKGHLNSRGGVKSTKYVCEFLKEKGYYTPDHRGEEKYASWDTATEKYFRFYENGWKDKK
;
A
#
# COMPACT_ATOMS: atom_id res chain seq x y z
N MET A 1 -21.43 38.13 35.11
CA MET A 1 -21.73 36.71 35.45
C MET A 1 -22.27 35.87 34.28
N LYS A 2 -23.10 36.39 33.36
CA LYS A 2 -23.63 35.63 32.20
C LYS A 2 -22.51 35.15 31.25
N ASN A 3 -21.49 35.97 30.96
CA ASN A 3 -20.38 35.61 30.05
C ASN A 3 -19.49 34.48 30.58
N VAL A 4 -19.31 34.35 31.89
CA VAL A 4 -18.51 33.29 32.50
C VAL A 4 -19.24 31.94 32.41
N ARG A 5 -20.56 31.91 32.50
CA ARG A 5 -21.34 30.67 32.34
C ARG A 5 -21.27 30.15 30.92
N TRP A 6 -21.41 31.03 29.93
CA TRP A 6 -21.29 30.68 28.53
C TRP A 6 -19.89 30.10 28.20
N LEU A 7 -18.82 30.77 28.65
CA LEU A 7 -17.43 30.28 28.46
C LEU A 7 -17.23 28.89 29.08
N ARG A 8 -17.78 28.64 30.27
CA ARG A 8 -17.70 27.29 30.90
C ARG A 8 -18.45 26.23 30.09
N SER A 9 -19.63 26.57 29.55
CA SER A 9 -20.38 25.63 28.69
C SER A 9 -19.63 25.33 27.40
N VAL A 10 -19.04 26.32 26.75
CA VAL A 10 -18.20 26.12 25.56
C VAL A 10 -16.97 25.27 25.88
N ALA A 11 -16.26 25.58 26.97
CA ALA A 11 -15.10 24.79 27.39
C ALA A 11 -15.48 23.32 27.69
N PHE A 12 -16.62 23.09 28.33
CA PHE A 12 -17.12 21.74 28.60
C PHE A 12 -17.41 20.97 27.29
N VAL A 13 -18.09 21.61 26.32
CA VAL A 13 -18.38 21.00 25.03
C VAL A 13 -17.08 20.68 24.28
N LEU A 14 -16.11 21.61 24.29
CA LEU A 14 -14.80 21.36 23.65
C LEU A 14 -14.05 20.20 24.31
N LEU A 15 -14.04 20.12 25.64
CA LEU A 15 -13.42 19.00 26.36
C LEU A 15 -14.11 17.67 26.04
N LEU A 16 -15.45 17.67 25.94
CA LEU A 16 -16.21 16.48 25.56
C LEU A 16 -15.87 16.02 24.13
N VAL A 17 -15.80 16.95 23.19
CA VAL A 17 -15.42 16.67 21.80
C VAL A 17 -13.99 16.12 21.72
N MET A 18 -13.04 16.73 22.47
CA MET A 18 -11.66 16.25 22.53
C MET A 18 -11.56 14.85 23.15
N ALA A 19 -12.26 14.61 24.24
CA ALA A 19 -12.30 13.28 24.87
C ALA A 19 -12.88 12.23 23.93
N PHE A 20 -13.97 12.57 23.25
CA PHE A 20 -14.60 11.68 22.27
C PHE A 20 -13.69 11.41 21.06
N ALA A 21 -12.99 12.43 20.54
CA ALA A 21 -12.02 12.27 19.46
C ALA A 21 -10.86 11.37 19.89
N GLY A 22 -10.32 11.56 21.10
CA GLY A 22 -9.26 10.72 21.66
C GLY A 22 -9.68 9.25 21.81
N VAL A 23 -10.88 9.00 22.34
CA VAL A 23 -11.44 7.64 22.43
C VAL A 23 -11.61 7.05 21.03
N SER A 24 -12.16 7.81 20.09
CA SER A 24 -12.34 7.39 18.69
C SER A 24 -11.03 6.96 18.07
N GLN A 25 -9.95 7.71 18.30
CA GLN A 25 -8.62 7.43 17.81
C GLN A 25 -8.07 6.11 18.35
N CYS A 26 -8.25 5.81 19.64
CA CYS A 26 -7.80 4.53 20.22
C CYS A 26 -8.47 3.32 19.56
N TYR A 27 -9.71 3.46 19.07
CA TYR A 27 -10.41 2.38 18.36
C TYR A 27 -9.97 2.21 16.90
N SER A 28 -9.31 3.18 16.29
CA SER A 28 -8.98 3.19 14.86
C SER A 28 -7.79 2.31 14.46
N LEU A 29 -7.27 1.44 15.33
CA LEU A 29 -6.13 0.55 15.10
C LEU A 29 -4.82 1.30 14.76
N PRO A 30 -4.34 2.23 15.60
CA PRO A 30 -3.16 3.06 15.33
C PRO A 30 -1.85 2.24 15.21
N ALA A 31 -1.83 1.00 15.70
CA ALA A 31 -0.67 0.10 15.61
C ALA A 31 -0.79 -0.95 14.49
N SER A 32 -1.75 -0.81 13.55
CA SER A 32 -1.79 -1.71 12.39
C SER A 32 -0.50 -1.59 11.57
N TYR A 33 -0.14 -2.65 10.85
CA TYR A 33 1.05 -2.64 9.98
C TYR A 33 1.04 -1.44 9.02
N ASP A 34 -0.09 -1.23 8.35
CA ASP A 34 -0.24 -0.17 7.35
C ASP A 34 -0.11 1.22 7.97
N THR A 35 -0.70 1.45 9.16
CA THR A 35 -0.55 2.71 9.91
C THR A 35 0.90 2.95 10.32
N ARG A 36 1.59 1.91 10.80
CA ARG A 36 3.00 2.01 11.21
C ARG A 36 3.92 2.36 10.05
N ASN A 37 3.60 1.85 8.86
CA ASN A 37 4.36 2.12 7.65
C ASN A 37 4.22 3.58 7.20
N LEU A 38 2.99 4.09 7.15
CA LEU A 38 2.72 5.49 6.81
C LEU A 38 3.32 6.46 7.83
N ALA A 39 3.25 6.12 9.13
CA ALA A 39 3.86 6.93 10.18
C ALA A 39 5.40 6.94 10.12
N ALA A 40 6.02 5.86 9.63
CA ALA A 40 7.45 5.82 9.41
C ALA A 40 7.88 6.67 8.21
N PHE A 41 7.09 6.64 7.12
CA PHE A 41 7.32 7.51 5.96
C PHE A 41 7.29 9.01 6.34
N ASP A 42 6.39 9.40 7.23
CA ASP A 42 6.29 10.79 7.69
C ASP A 42 7.55 11.27 8.43
N ASP A 43 8.30 10.35 9.05
CA ASP A 43 9.55 10.68 9.75
C ASP A 43 10.77 10.76 8.86
N GLU A 44 10.72 10.25 7.62
CA GLU A 44 11.87 10.32 6.71
C GLU A 44 12.34 11.76 6.55
N GLU A 45 13.63 11.98 6.45
CA GLU A 45 14.20 13.30 6.24
C GLU A 45 13.74 13.90 4.90
N GLU A 46 13.60 15.20 4.84
CA GLU A 46 13.14 15.90 3.64
C GLU A 46 14.04 15.60 2.43
N ASN A 47 13.43 15.30 1.27
CA ASN A 47 14.14 14.94 0.04
C ASN A 47 15.06 13.70 0.16
N THR A 48 14.60 12.67 0.89
CA THR A 48 15.28 11.38 0.98
C THR A 48 14.52 10.24 0.31
N VAL A 49 13.48 10.52 -0.44
CA VAL A 49 12.73 9.53 -1.22
C VAL A 49 12.61 10.01 -2.66
N ASP A 50 13.08 9.19 -3.62
CA ASP A 50 13.03 9.49 -5.06
C ASP A 50 11.87 8.81 -5.76
N GLY A 51 11.47 7.62 -5.30
CA GLY A 51 10.41 6.82 -5.89
C GLY A 51 9.49 6.19 -4.87
N LEU A 52 8.29 5.84 -5.33
CA LEU A 52 7.25 5.22 -4.50
C LEU A 52 6.78 3.91 -5.13
N VAL A 53 6.42 2.92 -4.28
CA VAL A 53 5.78 1.68 -4.74
C VAL A 53 4.41 1.56 -4.10
N PHE A 54 3.37 1.40 -4.93
CA PHE A 54 1.98 1.31 -4.52
C PHE A 54 1.37 -0.03 -4.85
N GLY A 55 0.44 -0.47 -4.04
CA GLY A 55 -0.39 -1.64 -4.30
C GLY A 55 -0.89 -2.31 -3.03
N THR A 56 -1.49 -3.47 -3.21
CA THR A 56 -2.11 -4.24 -2.14
C THR A 56 -1.06 -4.94 -1.25
N SER A 57 -1.51 -5.89 -0.42
CA SER A 57 -0.60 -6.73 0.36
C SER A 57 0.45 -7.45 -0.50
N VAL A 58 0.22 -7.64 -1.79
CA VAL A 58 1.20 -8.25 -2.71
C VAL A 58 2.48 -7.42 -2.72
N VAL A 59 2.37 -6.08 -2.80
CA VAL A 59 3.54 -5.18 -2.69
C VAL A 59 4.24 -5.34 -1.34
N GLY A 60 3.49 -5.39 -0.23
CA GLY A 60 4.07 -5.56 1.11
C GLY A 60 4.90 -6.84 1.29
N TYR A 61 4.69 -7.84 0.44
CA TYR A 61 5.44 -9.10 0.45
C TYR A 61 6.49 -9.20 -0.67
N SER A 62 6.30 -8.48 -1.77
CA SER A 62 7.15 -8.60 -2.97
C SER A 62 8.14 -7.45 -3.13
N TRP A 63 7.89 -6.29 -2.52
CA TRP A 63 8.83 -5.18 -2.50
C TRP A 63 9.55 -5.07 -1.15
N ASN A 64 10.87 -4.97 -1.20
CA ASN A 64 11.74 -4.88 -0.03
C ASN A 64 12.63 -3.64 -0.13
N THR A 65 12.20 -2.53 0.46
CA THR A 65 12.95 -1.26 0.44
C THR A 65 14.39 -1.40 0.96
N PRO A 66 14.68 -2.14 2.07
CA PRO A 66 16.05 -2.41 2.49
C PRO A 66 16.91 -3.11 1.44
N ALA A 67 16.33 -3.99 0.60
CA ALA A 67 17.07 -4.64 -0.48
C ALA A 67 17.37 -3.68 -1.64
N ALA A 68 16.41 -2.84 -2.02
CA ALA A 68 16.62 -1.78 -3.01
C ALA A 68 17.73 -0.82 -2.57
N TRP A 69 17.74 -0.43 -1.31
CA TRP A 69 18.77 0.42 -0.72
C TRP A 69 20.13 -0.28 -0.69
N ARG A 70 20.23 -1.47 -0.06
CA ARG A 70 21.51 -2.16 0.11
C ARG A 70 22.21 -2.47 -1.20
N ASP A 71 21.45 -3.01 -2.16
CA ASP A 71 22.04 -3.59 -3.38
C ASP A 71 22.20 -2.54 -4.49
N TYR A 72 21.38 -1.48 -4.49
CA TYR A 72 21.32 -0.48 -5.57
C TYR A 72 21.48 0.98 -5.12
N GLY A 73 21.39 1.28 -3.83
CA GLY A 73 21.40 2.65 -3.31
C GLY A 73 20.13 3.43 -3.61
N MET A 74 19.05 2.74 -4.07
CA MET A 74 17.81 3.38 -4.49
C MET A 74 16.91 3.73 -3.31
N ALA A 75 16.54 5.02 -3.20
CA ALA A 75 15.63 5.52 -2.18
C ALA A 75 14.16 5.41 -2.66
N VAL A 76 13.64 4.19 -2.75
CA VAL A 76 12.28 3.87 -3.20
C VAL A 76 11.45 3.34 -2.04
N TYR A 77 10.45 4.12 -1.61
CA TYR A 77 9.67 3.80 -0.42
C TYR A 77 8.38 3.04 -0.72
N HIS A 78 8.04 2.08 0.15
CA HIS A 78 6.83 1.30 0.07
C HIS A 78 5.62 2.06 0.64
N MET A 79 4.69 2.45 -0.22
CA MET A 79 3.43 3.14 0.13
C MET A 79 2.19 2.24 -0.01
N GLY A 80 2.39 0.94 -0.26
CA GLY A 80 1.30 -0.02 -0.34
C GLY A 80 0.65 -0.28 1.02
N THR A 81 -0.63 -0.66 1.01
CA THR A 81 -1.39 -1.07 2.20
C THR A 81 -2.14 -2.38 1.94
N SER A 82 -2.59 -3.03 2.99
CA SER A 82 -3.45 -4.22 2.85
C SER A 82 -4.69 -3.88 2.00
N GLU A 83 -4.97 -4.68 0.97
CA GLU A 83 -6.09 -4.45 0.03
C GLU A 83 -6.23 -2.98 -0.42
N GLN A 84 -5.15 -2.33 -0.77
CA GLN A 84 -5.12 -0.91 -1.10
C GLN A 84 -6.14 -0.57 -2.20
N PRO A 85 -7.11 0.32 -1.93
CA PRO A 85 -7.95 0.86 -2.99
C PRO A 85 -7.11 1.71 -3.95
N PHE A 86 -7.27 1.52 -5.25
CA PHE A 86 -6.48 2.25 -6.25
C PHE A 86 -6.63 3.78 -6.14
N ALA A 87 -7.78 4.24 -5.64
CA ALA A 87 -8.05 5.65 -5.39
C ALA A 87 -7.04 6.38 -4.51
N VAL A 88 -6.32 5.67 -3.62
CA VAL A 88 -5.40 6.33 -2.68
C VAL A 88 -4.04 6.66 -3.30
N VAL A 89 -3.71 6.12 -4.46
CA VAL A 89 -2.43 6.36 -5.13
C VAL A 89 -2.19 7.86 -5.32
N ARG A 90 -3.13 8.57 -5.93
CA ARG A 90 -3.01 10.01 -6.17
C ARG A 90 -2.86 10.84 -4.89
N PRO A 91 -3.75 10.75 -3.89
CA PRO A 91 -3.57 11.52 -2.65
C PRO A 91 -2.32 11.12 -1.86
N PHE A 92 -1.82 9.89 -1.99
CA PHE A 92 -0.56 9.50 -1.36
C PHE A 92 0.64 10.15 -2.07
N ILE A 93 0.62 10.23 -3.40
CA ILE A 93 1.62 10.99 -4.14
C ILE A 93 1.55 12.47 -3.76
N ASP A 94 0.35 13.08 -3.72
CA ASP A 94 0.15 14.46 -3.26
C ASP A 94 0.70 14.72 -1.84
N TYR A 95 0.69 13.70 -1.00
CA TYR A 95 1.31 13.77 0.33
C TYR A 95 2.82 13.73 0.25
N ALA A 96 3.36 12.76 -0.50
CA ALA A 96 4.80 12.54 -0.60
C ALA A 96 5.55 13.73 -1.23
N ILE A 97 5.00 14.32 -2.29
CA ILE A 97 5.61 15.47 -2.98
C ILE A 97 5.65 16.76 -2.17
N LYS A 98 4.96 16.82 -1.03
CA LYS A 98 5.09 17.96 -0.10
C LYS A 98 6.45 17.98 0.61
N LYS A 99 7.08 16.82 0.72
CA LYS A 99 8.29 16.60 1.52
C LYS A 99 9.47 16.08 0.71
N HIS A 100 9.17 15.36 -0.37
CA HIS A 100 10.19 14.69 -1.19
C HIS A 100 10.02 15.04 -2.67
N ASP A 101 11.13 15.06 -3.39
CA ASP A 101 11.18 15.29 -4.84
C ASP A 101 10.98 13.97 -5.60
N ILE A 102 9.74 13.46 -5.55
CA ILE A 102 9.36 12.18 -6.14
C ILE A 102 9.46 12.24 -7.67
N LYS A 103 10.25 11.35 -8.25
CA LYS A 103 10.48 11.27 -9.71
C LYS A 103 9.58 10.27 -10.40
N TYR A 104 9.29 9.15 -9.74
CA TYR A 104 8.50 8.07 -10.31
C TYR A 104 7.68 7.30 -9.27
N ALA A 105 6.68 6.58 -9.77
CA ALA A 105 5.85 5.69 -8.97
C ALA A 105 5.66 4.35 -9.68
N VAL A 106 5.98 3.26 -9.00
CA VAL A 106 5.72 1.88 -9.43
C VAL A 106 4.37 1.45 -8.87
N ILE A 107 3.45 1.08 -9.74
CA ILE A 107 2.04 0.81 -9.42
C ILE A 107 1.72 -0.66 -9.67
N ASP A 108 1.50 -1.42 -8.61
CA ASP A 108 1.01 -2.79 -8.71
C ASP A 108 -0.49 -2.80 -9.04
N VAL A 109 -0.85 -3.43 -10.17
CA VAL A 109 -2.22 -3.40 -10.70
C VAL A 109 -3.20 -4.33 -9.98
N HIS A 110 -2.75 -5.14 -9.01
CA HIS A 110 -3.63 -6.04 -8.25
C HIS A 110 -4.81 -5.33 -7.58
N GLY A 111 -4.64 -4.05 -7.21
CA GLY A 111 -5.70 -3.23 -6.62
C GLY A 111 -6.85 -2.91 -7.58
N LEU A 112 -6.63 -3.02 -8.89
CA LEU A 112 -7.64 -2.76 -9.93
C LEU A 112 -8.43 -4.00 -10.35
N ARG A 113 -8.07 -5.22 -9.90
CA ARG A 113 -8.92 -6.38 -10.20
C ARG A 113 -10.31 -6.17 -9.64
N SER A 114 -11.34 -6.46 -10.43
CA SER A 114 -12.77 -6.23 -10.08
C SER A 114 -13.15 -6.78 -8.69
N LYS A 115 -12.65 -7.99 -8.37
CA LYS A 115 -12.82 -8.60 -7.05
C LYS A 115 -12.14 -7.81 -5.94
N THR A 116 -10.93 -7.30 -6.16
CA THR A 116 -10.17 -6.51 -5.18
C THR A 116 -10.81 -5.14 -4.98
N VAL A 117 -11.25 -4.49 -6.05
CA VAL A 117 -12.01 -3.23 -5.96
C VAL A 117 -13.16 -3.38 -4.97
N ILE A 118 -13.98 -4.40 -5.15
CA ILE A 118 -15.15 -4.61 -4.30
C ILE A 118 -14.78 -5.08 -2.88
N SER A 119 -13.76 -5.97 -2.71
CA SER A 119 -13.36 -6.45 -1.38
C SER A 119 -12.75 -5.34 -0.54
N SER A 120 -11.86 -4.53 -1.11
CA SER A 120 -11.24 -3.40 -0.42
C SER A 120 -12.26 -2.40 0.11
N LEU A 121 -13.35 -2.19 -0.62
CA LEU A 121 -14.42 -1.29 -0.22
C LEU A 121 -15.37 -1.90 0.85
N LYS A 122 -15.44 -3.20 0.95
CA LYS A 122 -16.29 -3.91 1.93
C LYS A 122 -15.58 -4.15 3.27
N ASP A 123 -14.26 -4.27 3.29
CA ASP A 123 -13.48 -4.49 4.51
C ASP A 123 -13.23 -3.18 5.27
N THR A 124 -13.79 -3.08 6.47
CA THR A 124 -13.63 -1.90 7.33
C THR A 124 -12.25 -1.81 7.97
N LYS A 125 -11.53 -2.92 8.12
CA LYS A 125 -10.18 -2.94 8.73
C LYS A 125 -9.13 -2.27 7.84
N VAL A 126 -9.30 -2.36 6.52
CA VAL A 126 -8.42 -1.72 5.53
C VAL A 126 -8.34 -0.20 5.73
N LYS A 127 -9.38 0.41 6.30
CA LYS A 127 -9.45 1.85 6.55
C LYS A 127 -8.56 2.35 7.68
N SER A 128 -8.04 1.47 8.54
CA SER A 128 -7.29 1.90 9.72
C SER A 128 -6.10 2.81 9.37
N ALA A 129 -5.35 2.49 8.32
CA ALA A 129 -4.25 3.29 7.84
C ALA A 129 -4.67 4.69 7.41
N TYR A 130 -5.80 4.81 6.73
CA TYR A 130 -6.30 6.09 6.20
C TYR A 130 -6.90 6.97 7.29
N LEU A 131 -7.51 6.39 8.32
CA LEU A 131 -8.02 7.10 9.50
C LEU A 131 -6.90 7.57 10.44
N ASN A 132 -5.75 6.90 10.40
CA ASN A 132 -4.56 7.22 11.20
C ASN A 132 -3.46 7.87 10.35
N PHE A 133 -3.80 8.48 9.23
CA PHE A 133 -2.83 9.15 8.38
C PHE A 133 -2.12 10.26 9.17
N PRO A 134 -0.79 10.40 9.07
CA PRO A 134 -0.02 11.34 9.90
C PRO A 134 -0.50 12.79 9.78
N ASP A 135 -0.79 13.26 8.57
CA ASP A 135 -1.40 14.57 8.32
C ASP A 135 -2.93 14.46 8.42
N PHE A 136 -3.49 14.95 9.51
CA PHE A 136 -4.94 14.91 9.77
C PHE A 136 -5.76 15.59 8.67
N LEU A 137 -5.31 16.73 8.15
CA LEU A 137 -6.02 17.41 7.06
C LEU A 137 -5.92 16.63 5.73
N HIS A 138 -4.79 15.97 5.50
CA HIS A 138 -4.60 15.15 4.32
C HIS A 138 -5.41 13.84 4.39
N SER A 139 -5.62 13.29 5.59
CA SER A 139 -6.47 12.11 5.78
C SER A 139 -7.89 12.33 5.20
N PHE A 140 -8.42 13.53 5.27
CA PHE A 140 -9.70 13.87 4.66
C PHE A 140 -9.67 13.75 3.15
N LYS A 141 -8.57 14.13 2.47
CA LYS A 141 -8.43 13.97 1.02
C LYS A 141 -8.39 12.50 0.64
N VAL A 142 -7.66 11.67 1.41
CA VAL A 142 -7.58 10.22 1.20
C VAL A 142 -8.95 9.58 1.35
N LEU A 143 -9.67 9.86 2.43
CA LEU A 143 -11.01 9.30 2.67
C LEU A 143 -12.03 9.77 1.65
N HIS A 144 -11.93 11.02 1.19
CA HIS A 144 -12.82 11.55 0.14
C HIS A 144 -12.57 10.86 -1.21
N ALA A 145 -11.30 10.66 -1.57
CA ALA A 145 -10.95 9.90 -2.78
C ALA A 145 -11.50 8.46 -2.75
N ILE A 146 -11.42 7.79 -1.58
CA ILE A 146 -12.00 6.46 -1.40
C ILE A 146 -13.54 6.50 -1.49
N PHE A 147 -14.17 7.52 -0.93
CA PHE A 147 -15.62 7.70 -0.99
C PHE A 147 -16.11 7.83 -2.45
N ASP A 148 -15.49 8.71 -3.23
CA ASP A 148 -15.84 8.92 -4.64
C ASP A 148 -15.60 7.65 -5.47
N TYR A 149 -14.46 7.00 -5.24
CA TYR A 149 -14.13 5.72 -5.88
C TYR A 149 -15.17 4.63 -5.54
N ALA A 150 -15.57 4.52 -4.27
CA ALA A 150 -16.57 3.56 -3.84
C ALA A 150 -17.92 3.79 -4.52
N LYS A 151 -18.32 5.06 -4.64
CA LYS A 151 -19.56 5.44 -5.31
C LYS A 151 -19.54 5.01 -6.77
N MET A 152 -18.48 5.33 -7.50
CA MET A 152 -18.30 4.95 -8.91
C MET A 152 -18.23 3.43 -9.09
N ALA A 153 -17.45 2.73 -8.23
CA ALA A 153 -17.27 1.29 -8.32
C ALA A 153 -18.57 0.52 -8.08
N PHE A 154 -19.34 0.89 -7.06
CA PHE A 154 -20.63 0.25 -6.78
C PHE A 154 -21.68 0.56 -7.82
N GLU A 155 -21.61 1.71 -8.47
CA GLU A 155 -22.47 2.06 -9.60
C GLU A 155 -22.14 1.21 -10.83
N TYR A 156 -20.86 1.09 -11.16
CA TYR A 156 -20.38 0.35 -12.33
C TYR A 156 -20.60 -1.17 -12.21
N TYR A 157 -20.19 -1.77 -11.10
CA TYR A 157 -20.32 -3.22 -10.90
C TYR A 157 -21.71 -3.68 -10.46
N GLY A 158 -22.68 -2.77 -10.40
CA GLY A 158 -24.10 -3.11 -10.22
C GLY A 158 -24.45 -3.69 -8.85
N GLU A 159 -23.74 -3.33 -7.79
CA GLU A 159 -24.13 -3.72 -6.42
C GLU A 159 -25.55 -3.21 -6.12
N PRO A 160 -26.40 -4.04 -5.47
CA PRO A 160 -27.76 -3.65 -5.12
C PRO A 160 -27.80 -2.30 -4.39
N THR A 161 -28.74 -1.43 -4.74
CA THR A 161 -28.83 -0.05 -4.23
C THR A 161 -28.76 0.01 -2.70
N GLU A 162 -29.39 -0.94 -2.02
CA GLU A 162 -29.37 -1.02 -0.55
C GLU A 162 -27.97 -1.31 -0.01
N LYS A 163 -27.25 -2.28 -0.58
CA LYS A 163 -25.85 -2.59 -0.20
C LYS A 163 -24.92 -1.43 -0.54
N ARG A 164 -25.07 -0.86 -1.75
CA ARG A 164 -24.31 0.30 -2.20
C ARG A 164 -24.48 1.46 -1.23
N SER A 165 -25.70 1.82 -0.88
CA SER A 165 -26.00 2.88 0.07
C SER A 165 -25.35 2.62 1.44
N LYS A 166 -25.39 1.38 1.93
CA LYS A 166 -24.77 0.99 3.20
C LYS A 166 -23.24 1.19 3.17
N TYR A 167 -22.56 0.74 2.12
CA TYR A 167 -21.09 0.86 2.03
C TYR A 167 -20.66 2.31 1.82
N VAL A 168 -21.31 3.05 0.93
CA VAL A 168 -21.06 4.48 0.74
C VAL A 168 -21.27 5.25 2.06
N SER A 169 -22.40 5.01 2.74
CA SER A 169 -22.68 5.62 4.04
C SER A 169 -21.66 5.23 5.12
N LEU A 170 -21.10 4.02 5.09
CA LEU A 170 -20.06 3.59 6.01
C LEU A 170 -18.76 4.39 5.79
N TYR A 171 -18.35 4.64 4.54
CA TYR A 171 -17.20 5.47 4.22
C TYR A 171 -17.44 6.93 4.65
N GLU A 172 -18.60 7.49 4.31
CA GLU A 172 -18.98 8.84 4.70
C GLU A 172 -18.95 9.02 6.23
N LYS A 173 -19.50 8.08 6.99
CA LYS A 173 -19.49 8.12 8.46
C LYS A 173 -18.10 7.90 9.05
N SER A 174 -17.26 7.07 8.43
CA SER A 174 -15.88 6.88 8.86
C SER A 174 -15.05 8.14 8.73
N TYR A 175 -15.37 8.97 7.75
CA TYR A 175 -14.75 10.25 7.52
C TYR A 175 -14.84 11.19 8.74
N TYR A 176 -16.01 11.18 9.40
CA TYR A 176 -16.24 12.05 10.56
C TYR A 176 -16.06 11.33 11.90
N LEU A 177 -16.17 10.01 11.91
CA LEU A 177 -16.34 9.26 13.14
C LEU A 177 -15.70 7.87 13.09
N PRO A 178 -14.38 7.73 13.34
CA PRO A 178 -13.69 6.44 13.35
C PRO A 178 -14.37 5.40 14.26
N LEU A 179 -14.87 5.82 15.42
CA LEU A 179 -15.58 4.94 16.35
C LEU A 179 -16.80 4.25 15.72
N TYR A 180 -17.47 4.89 14.76
CA TYR A 180 -18.58 4.25 14.05
C TYR A 180 -18.13 3.00 13.29
N THR A 181 -16.96 3.03 12.69
CA THR A 181 -16.39 1.90 11.95
C THR A 181 -15.85 0.81 12.88
N PHE A 182 -15.23 1.19 13.98
CA PHE A 182 -14.48 0.29 14.85
C PHE A 182 -15.13 0.06 16.22
N HIS A 183 -16.39 0.44 16.42
CA HIS A 183 -17.08 0.30 17.71
C HIS A 183 -17.12 -1.14 18.23
N SER A 184 -17.17 -2.14 17.34
CA SER A 184 -17.18 -3.56 17.75
C SER A 184 -15.92 -3.99 18.48
N ARG A 185 -14.80 -3.27 18.37
CA ARG A 185 -13.57 -3.54 19.13
C ARG A 185 -13.75 -3.37 20.64
N TRP A 186 -14.85 -2.77 21.08
CA TRP A 186 -15.21 -2.75 22.48
C TRP A 186 -15.25 -4.14 23.11
N VAL A 187 -15.66 -5.15 22.35
CA VAL A 187 -15.74 -6.54 22.81
C VAL A 187 -14.35 -7.16 23.00
N ASP A 188 -13.39 -6.76 22.13
CA ASP A 188 -12.02 -7.29 22.14
C ASP A 188 -11.15 -6.61 23.22
N GLY A 189 -11.61 -5.48 23.77
CA GLY A 189 -10.86 -4.64 24.69
C GLY A 189 -9.76 -3.84 24.01
N LEU A 190 -9.29 -2.78 24.69
CA LEU A 190 -8.16 -1.97 24.24
C LEU A 190 -6.86 -2.52 24.81
N VAL A 191 -5.80 -2.48 24.01
CA VAL A 191 -4.44 -2.89 24.39
C VAL A 191 -3.47 -1.71 24.34
N LYS A 192 -2.29 -1.83 24.96
CA LYS A 192 -1.30 -0.75 25.05
C LYS A 192 -0.98 -0.13 23.69
N SER A 193 -0.91 -0.92 22.62
CA SER A 193 -0.63 -0.44 21.27
C SER A 193 -1.75 0.42 20.65
N ASP A 194 -2.94 0.45 21.23
CA ASP A 194 -4.02 1.33 20.77
C ASP A 194 -3.83 2.79 21.23
N PHE A 195 -2.91 3.02 22.15
CA PHE A 195 -2.61 4.33 22.70
C PHE A 195 -1.27 4.91 22.20
N VAL A 196 -0.51 4.14 21.45
CA VAL A 196 0.83 4.52 21.01
C VAL A 196 1.01 4.19 19.53
N THR A 197 1.32 5.19 18.72
CA THR A 197 1.74 4.95 17.33
C THR A 197 3.13 4.32 17.34
N VAL A 198 3.22 3.06 16.91
CA VAL A 198 4.49 2.36 16.73
C VAL A 198 4.86 2.48 15.25
N LYS A 199 6.07 2.96 14.95
CA LYS A 199 6.53 3.14 13.57
C LYS A 199 7.19 1.86 13.05
N ASN A 200 7.08 1.62 11.74
CA ASN A 200 7.84 0.57 11.08
C ASN A 200 9.33 0.94 11.13
N ARG A 201 10.20 -0.06 11.41
CA ARG A 201 11.63 0.16 11.60
C ARG A 201 12.47 -0.21 10.39
N PHE A 202 11.85 -0.65 9.31
CA PHE A 202 12.50 -1.25 8.15
C PHE A 202 12.04 -0.61 6.83
N LEU A 203 11.85 0.70 6.82
CA LEU A 203 11.49 1.46 5.61
C LEU A 203 10.25 0.88 4.88
N GLY A 204 9.27 0.44 5.64
CA GLY A 204 8.06 -0.17 5.09
C GLY A 204 8.16 -1.66 4.76
N ALA A 205 9.32 -2.29 4.82
CA ALA A 205 9.41 -3.75 4.64
C ALA A 205 8.65 -4.51 5.75
N ASP A 206 8.15 -5.69 5.43
CA ASP A 206 7.37 -6.50 6.37
C ASP A 206 8.23 -6.91 7.58
N ASP A 207 7.81 -6.48 8.76
CA ASP A 207 8.46 -6.76 10.04
C ASP A 207 7.77 -7.88 10.84
N ARG A 208 6.85 -8.60 10.24
CA ARG A 208 6.04 -9.66 10.87
C ARG A 208 6.79 -11.00 10.85
N GLU A 209 7.24 -11.43 12.01
CA GLU A 209 8.13 -12.57 12.23
C GLU A 209 7.68 -13.90 11.60
N GLY A 210 6.42 -14.28 11.73
CA GLY A 210 5.92 -15.59 11.28
C GLY A 210 5.67 -15.70 9.77
N LYS A 211 5.55 -14.58 9.08
CA LYS A 211 5.24 -14.52 7.65
C LYS A 211 6.47 -14.34 6.77
N ALA A 212 7.55 -13.80 7.33
CA ALA A 212 8.75 -13.47 6.60
C ALA A 212 9.45 -14.69 5.98
N PHE A 213 9.38 -15.86 6.61
CA PHE A 213 10.09 -17.07 6.20
C PHE A 213 9.23 -18.33 6.06
N GLY A 214 7.91 -18.19 6.12
CA GLY A 214 7.01 -19.29 5.79
C GLY A 214 7.31 -19.81 4.40
N ILE A 215 7.17 -21.12 4.18
CA ILE A 215 7.41 -21.78 2.89
C ILE A 215 6.16 -22.52 2.49
N MET A 216 5.69 -22.25 1.27
CA MET A 216 4.68 -23.04 0.58
C MET A 216 5.25 -23.43 -0.79
N ASP A 217 5.25 -24.70 -1.12
CA ASP A 217 5.57 -25.18 -2.46
C ASP A 217 4.44 -24.81 -3.43
N CYS A 218 4.72 -23.89 -4.33
CA CYS A 218 3.83 -23.42 -5.38
C CYS A 218 4.21 -23.96 -6.77
N SER A 219 5.17 -24.88 -6.89
CA SER A 219 5.63 -25.43 -8.18
C SER A 219 4.52 -26.12 -8.97
N GLY A 220 3.51 -26.66 -8.28
CA GLY A 220 2.33 -27.23 -8.93
C GLY A 220 1.33 -26.21 -9.50
N GLU A 221 1.57 -24.92 -9.36
CA GLU A 221 0.69 -23.86 -9.91
C GLU A 221 1.11 -23.44 -11.33
N ILE A 222 2.39 -23.61 -11.69
CA ILE A 222 2.91 -23.32 -13.03
C ILE A 222 2.23 -24.22 -14.08
N GLY A 223 2.03 -23.70 -15.26
CA GLY A 223 1.39 -24.39 -16.39
C GLY A 223 -0.12 -24.61 -16.25
N LYS A 224 -0.72 -24.23 -15.12
CA LYS A 224 -2.19 -24.21 -14.95
C LYS A 224 -2.81 -22.94 -15.51
N TRP A 225 -2.00 -21.98 -15.87
CA TRP A 225 -2.43 -20.68 -16.33
C TRP A 225 -2.19 -20.53 -17.83
N ASP A 226 -3.20 -20.07 -18.49
CA ASP A 226 -3.07 -19.48 -19.81
C ASP A 226 -2.89 -17.99 -19.56
N TYR A 227 -1.65 -17.54 -19.61
CA TYR A 227 -1.27 -16.16 -19.34
C TYR A 227 -1.61 -15.18 -20.47
N GLY A 228 -2.23 -15.69 -21.54
CA GLY A 228 -2.57 -14.87 -22.67
C GLY A 228 -3.52 -13.74 -22.33
N VAL A 229 -3.31 -12.59 -22.96
CA VAL A 229 -4.28 -11.50 -23.02
C VAL A 229 -5.54 -12.04 -23.68
N THR A 230 -6.67 -11.97 -22.99
CA THR A 230 -7.93 -12.56 -23.48
C THR A 230 -8.97 -11.52 -23.89
N GLY A 231 -8.72 -10.24 -23.65
CA GLY A 231 -9.69 -9.20 -23.96
C GLY A 231 -9.23 -7.80 -23.55
N GLU A 232 -10.20 -6.91 -23.47
CA GLU A 232 -10.00 -5.57 -22.99
C GLU A 232 -10.25 -5.47 -21.48
N ILE A 233 -9.69 -4.46 -20.84
CA ILE A 233 -10.05 -4.08 -19.47
C ILE A 233 -11.46 -3.48 -19.45
N ASP A 234 -12.14 -3.58 -18.31
CA ASP A 234 -13.47 -2.98 -18.17
C ASP A 234 -13.44 -1.43 -18.11
N GLY A 235 -14.60 -0.80 -18.31
CA GLY A 235 -14.69 0.65 -18.38
C GLY A 235 -14.31 1.37 -17.09
N PHE A 236 -14.54 0.75 -15.92
CA PHE A 236 -14.13 1.31 -14.62
C PHE A 236 -12.61 1.28 -14.46
N GLN A 237 -11.98 0.13 -14.77
CA GLN A 237 -10.53 -0.03 -14.74
C GLN A 237 -9.83 0.96 -15.68
N ARG A 238 -10.35 1.09 -16.91
CA ARG A 238 -9.87 2.06 -17.90
C ARG A 238 -9.94 3.48 -17.35
N GLN A 239 -11.08 3.90 -16.84
CA GLN A 239 -11.27 5.24 -16.28
C GLN A 239 -10.28 5.52 -15.15
N GLN A 240 -10.05 4.57 -14.23
CA GLN A 240 -9.13 4.76 -13.13
C GLN A 240 -7.67 4.91 -13.60
N LEU A 241 -7.26 4.13 -14.60
CA LEU A 241 -5.92 4.22 -15.18
C LEU A 241 -5.74 5.54 -15.94
N GLU A 242 -6.69 5.92 -16.80
CA GLU A 242 -6.64 7.19 -17.55
C GLU A 242 -6.54 8.40 -16.59
N MET A 243 -7.33 8.42 -15.52
CA MET A 243 -7.23 9.46 -14.47
C MET A 243 -5.84 9.49 -13.80
N LEU A 244 -5.19 8.33 -13.63
CA LEU A 244 -3.84 8.27 -13.07
C LEU A 244 -2.79 8.71 -14.11
N PHE A 245 -2.95 8.35 -15.38
CA PHE A 245 -2.06 8.78 -16.47
C PHE A 245 -2.04 10.30 -16.61
N GLU A 246 -3.21 10.94 -16.63
CA GLU A 246 -3.33 12.39 -16.65
C GLU A 246 -2.67 13.04 -15.44
N TYR A 247 -2.90 12.46 -14.24
CA TYR A 247 -2.30 12.95 -13.02
C TYR A 247 -0.77 12.85 -13.03
N GLY A 248 -0.20 11.73 -13.49
CA GLY A 248 1.25 11.57 -13.60
C GLY A 248 1.87 12.63 -14.52
N LYS A 249 1.23 12.91 -15.67
CA LYS A 249 1.64 13.98 -16.59
C LYS A 249 1.55 15.36 -15.95
N GLU A 250 0.44 15.65 -15.23
CA GLU A 250 0.26 16.92 -14.52
C GLU A 250 1.35 17.16 -13.48
N LYS A 251 1.71 16.11 -12.74
CA LYS A 251 2.70 16.20 -11.65
C LYS A 251 4.15 16.00 -12.11
N ASN A 252 4.36 15.68 -13.39
CA ASN A 252 5.67 15.31 -13.94
C ASN A 252 6.30 14.14 -13.18
N ILE A 253 5.48 13.09 -12.91
CA ILE A 253 5.90 11.86 -12.25
C ILE A 253 5.79 10.72 -13.25
N GLU A 254 6.88 9.99 -13.45
CA GLU A 254 6.90 8.81 -14.29
C GLU A 254 6.13 7.68 -13.64
N LEU A 255 5.25 7.03 -14.40
CA LEU A 255 4.44 5.90 -13.91
C LEU A 255 4.92 4.60 -14.55
N ILE A 256 5.17 3.60 -13.71
CA ILE A 256 5.55 2.26 -14.11
C ILE A 256 4.51 1.28 -13.55
N PHE A 257 4.02 0.36 -14.38
CA PHE A 257 2.98 -0.58 -13.97
C PHE A 257 3.54 -1.99 -13.81
N ILE A 258 3.07 -2.70 -12.77
CA ILE A 258 3.60 -4.00 -12.45
C ILE A 258 2.49 -4.93 -11.96
N SER A 259 2.55 -6.20 -12.36
CA SER A 259 1.80 -7.29 -11.76
C SER A 259 2.79 -8.17 -10.99
N LEU A 260 2.90 -7.96 -9.68
CA LEU A 260 3.85 -8.65 -8.81
C LEU A 260 3.51 -10.14 -8.62
N PRO A 261 4.48 -11.01 -8.25
CA PRO A 261 4.29 -12.45 -8.16
C PRO A 261 3.16 -12.84 -7.19
N SER A 262 2.10 -13.44 -7.73
CA SER A 262 0.94 -13.83 -6.94
C SER A 262 0.10 -14.85 -7.72
N PHE A 263 -0.08 -16.06 -7.18
CA PHE A 263 -0.93 -17.06 -7.80
C PHE A 263 -2.41 -16.80 -7.57
N ARG A 264 -3.15 -16.59 -8.62
CA ARG A 264 -4.58 -16.24 -8.63
C ARG A 264 -5.38 -17.26 -9.45
N THR A 265 -6.68 -17.10 -9.48
CA THR A 265 -7.53 -17.89 -10.41
C THR A 265 -7.21 -17.51 -11.85
N LYS A 266 -7.51 -18.38 -12.80
CA LYS A 266 -7.32 -18.13 -14.23
C LYS A 266 -7.94 -16.80 -14.67
N ALA A 267 -9.18 -16.53 -14.26
CA ALA A 267 -9.86 -15.28 -14.59
C ALA A 267 -9.15 -14.04 -14.04
N GLU A 268 -8.67 -14.10 -12.79
CA GLU A 268 -7.91 -13.00 -12.17
C GLU A 268 -6.55 -12.78 -12.86
N GLN A 269 -5.89 -13.84 -13.35
CA GLN A 269 -4.63 -13.73 -14.11
C GLN A 269 -4.85 -13.08 -15.47
N HIS A 270 -5.90 -13.46 -16.20
CA HIS A 270 -6.25 -12.77 -17.44
C HIS A 270 -6.57 -11.30 -17.23
N GLU A 271 -7.27 -10.97 -16.16
CA GLU A 271 -7.57 -9.58 -15.79
C GLU A 271 -6.28 -8.77 -15.54
N LEU A 272 -5.30 -9.33 -14.83
CA LEU A 272 -3.99 -8.70 -14.60
C LEU A 272 -3.20 -8.53 -15.90
N ALA A 273 -3.13 -9.57 -16.74
CA ALA A 273 -2.46 -9.50 -18.03
C ALA A 273 -3.09 -8.43 -18.94
N ASN A 274 -4.42 -8.32 -18.96
CA ASN A 274 -5.12 -7.29 -19.72
C ASN A 274 -4.81 -5.87 -19.19
N LEU A 275 -4.73 -5.69 -17.86
CA LEU A 275 -4.36 -4.41 -17.23
C LEU A 275 -2.93 -4.00 -17.61
N ILE A 276 -1.96 -4.92 -17.49
CA ILE A 276 -0.56 -4.67 -17.87
C ILE A 276 -0.45 -4.34 -19.35
N LYS A 277 -1.10 -5.15 -20.22
CA LYS A 277 -1.13 -4.88 -21.65
C LYS A 277 -1.70 -3.50 -21.97
N PHE A 278 -2.82 -3.12 -21.35
CA PHE A 278 -3.42 -1.81 -21.55
C PHE A 278 -2.44 -0.69 -21.20
N CYS A 279 -1.74 -0.77 -20.06
CA CYS A 279 -0.75 0.22 -19.68
C CYS A 279 0.41 0.30 -20.71
N SER A 280 0.90 -0.86 -21.16
CA SER A 280 1.95 -0.93 -22.20
C SER A 280 1.48 -0.35 -23.54
N ASP A 281 0.25 -0.64 -23.97
CA ASP A 281 -0.33 -0.08 -25.20
C ASP A 281 -0.50 1.45 -25.13
N GLN A 282 -0.61 2.03 -23.94
CA GLN A 282 -0.62 3.47 -23.70
C GLN A 282 0.79 4.09 -23.62
N GLY A 283 1.84 3.28 -23.81
CA GLY A 283 3.24 3.73 -23.84
C GLY A 283 3.92 3.79 -22.49
N TYR A 284 3.33 3.19 -21.44
CA TYR A 284 3.96 3.07 -20.13
C TYR A 284 4.80 1.81 -20.02
N ASP A 285 5.94 1.89 -19.36
CA ASP A 285 6.71 0.70 -18.99
C ASP A 285 5.92 -0.19 -18.05
N ALA A 286 5.92 -1.49 -18.32
CA ALA A 286 5.12 -2.46 -17.59
C ALA A 286 5.84 -3.81 -17.43
N ILE A 287 5.62 -4.47 -16.28
CA ILE A 287 6.20 -5.78 -15.95
C ILE A 287 5.07 -6.72 -15.51
N ASP A 288 4.96 -7.90 -16.12
CA ASP A 288 4.05 -8.94 -15.67
C ASP A 288 4.82 -10.14 -15.11
N PHE A 289 4.88 -10.28 -13.80
CA PHE A 289 5.49 -11.45 -13.16
C PHE A 289 4.65 -12.74 -13.30
N ALA A 290 3.50 -12.68 -13.94
CA ALA A 290 2.82 -13.89 -14.38
C ALA A 290 3.55 -14.57 -15.57
N ASP A 291 4.43 -13.86 -16.25
CA ASP A 291 5.33 -14.41 -17.26
C ASP A 291 6.37 -15.32 -16.59
N GLU A 292 6.44 -16.58 -17.05
CA GLU A 292 7.35 -17.58 -16.50
C GLU A 292 8.83 -17.24 -16.75
N GLU A 293 9.13 -16.55 -17.85
CA GLU A 293 10.50 -16.09 -18.17
C GLU A 293 10.92 -15.00 -17.18
N ILE A 294 10.04 -14.04 -16.89
CA ILE A 294 10.28 -12.99 -15.90
C ILE A 294 10.45 -13.57 -14.49
N LEU A 295 9.62 -14.56 -14.10
CA LEU A 295 9.79 -15.25 -12.82
C LEU A 295 11.14 -15.99 -12.73
N ALA A 296 11.55 -16.65 -13.82
CA ALA A 296 12.82 -17.35 -13.87
C ALA A 296 14.01 -16.39 -13.83
N ASP A 297 13.97 -15.30 -14.60
CA ASP A 297 15.01 -14.27 -14.65
C ASP A 297 15.16 -13.55 -13.30
N ALA A 298 14.04 -13.33 -12.60
CA ALA A 298 14.07 -12.83 -11.22
C ALA A 298 14.64 -13.85 -10.21
N GLY A 299 14.88 -15.10 -10.65
CA GLY A 299 15.40 -16.18 -9.82
C GLY A 299 14.44 -16.62 -8.70
N ILE A 300 13.13 -16.42 -8.88
CA ILE A 300 12.12 -16.81 -7.90
C ILE A 300 11.94 -18.32 -7.90
N ASP A 301 12.22 -18.96 -6.77
CA ASP A 301 12.04 -20.40 -6.58
C ASP A 301 10.63 -20.68 -6.04
N LEU A 302 9.80 -21.31 -6.86
CA LEU A 302 8.42 -21.64 -6.53
C LEU A 302 8.25 -22.59 -5.35
N LYS A 303 9.30 -23.35 -5.00
CA LYS A 303 9.27 -24.28 -3.85
C LYS A 303 9.57 -23.60 -2.53
N THR A 304 10.32 -22.49 -2.56
CA THR A 304 10.89 -21.92 -1.33
C THR A 304 10.57 -20.45 -1.09
N ASP A 305 10.13 -19.71 -2.11
CA ASP A 305 10.03 -18.25 -2.06
C ASP A 305 8.62 -17.72 -1.82
N PHE A 306 7.64 -18.59 -1.63
CA PHE A 306 6.27 -18.23 -1.30
C PHE A 306 5.92 -18.57 0.13
N VAL A 307 5.16 -17.68 0.80
CA VAL A 307 4.53 -17.95 2.11
C VAL A 307 3.13 -18.54 1.95
N ASN A 308 2.47 -18.21 0.86
CA ASN A 308 1.21 -18.78 0.39
C ASN A 308 1.04 -18.44 -1.10
N LYS A 309 0.02 -19.00 -1.76
CA LYS A 309 -0.21 -18.78 -3.20
C LYS A 309 -0.28 -17.31 -3.61
N GLY A 310 -0.73 -16.43 -2.74
CA GLY A 310 -0.92 -15.01 -3.03
C GLY A 310 0.26 -14.11 -2.69
N HIS A 311 1.30 -14.63 -2.03
CA HIS A 311 2.35 -13.77 -1.48
C HIS A 311 3.71 -14.48 -1.45
N LEU A 312 4.75 -13.76 -1.83
CA LEU A 312 6.13 -14.16 -1.60
C LEU A 312 6.46 -14.15 -0.10
N ASN A 313 7.50 -14.86 0.29
CA ASN A 313 8.16 -14.64 1.57
C ASN A 313 9.31 -13.62 1.41
N SER A 314 10.04 -13.32 2.49
CA SER A 314 11.13 -12.32 2.43
C SER A 314 12.23 -12.67 1.44
N ARG A 315 12.49 -13.96 1.15
CA ARG A 315 13.48 -14.36 0.14
C ARG A 315 13.01 -14.01 -1.27
N GLY A 316 11.78 -14.41 -1.59
CA GLY A 316 11.15 -14.07 -2.86
C GLY A 316 11.00 -12.55 -3.03
N GLY A 317 10.62 -11.83 -1.96
CA GLY A 317 10.52 -10.37 -1.98
C GLY A 317 11.84 -9.66 -2.28
N VAL A 318 12.97 -10.14 -1.74
CA VAL A 318 14.30 -9.61 -2.09
C VAL A 318 14.61 -9.83 -3.56
N LYS A 319 14.32 -11.02 -4.11
CA LYS A 319 14.57 -11.36 -5.52
C LYS A 319 13.70 -10.53 -6.47
N SER A 320 12.41 -10.44 -6.18
CA SER A 320 11.47 -9.60 -6.93
C SER A 320 11.92 -8.13 -6.95
N THR A 321 12.33 -7.60 -5.78
CA THR A 321 12.83 -6.23 -5.69
C THR A 321 14.06 -5.99 -6.54
N LYS A 322 15.03 -6.93 -6.53
CA LYS A 322 16.22 -6.82 -7.37
C LYS A 322 15.89 -6.73 -8.85
N TYR A 323 15.02 -7.62 -9.32
CA TYR A 323 14.57 -7.59 -10.72
C TYR A 323 13.96 -6.24 -11.10
N VAL A 324 13.06 -5.72 -10.25
CA VAL A 324 12.44 -4.39 -10.50
C VAL A 324 13.48 -3.27 -10.47
N CYS A 325 14.45 -3.31 -9.55
CA CYS A 325 15.53 -2.31 -9.52
C CYS A 325 16.41 -2.35 -10.77
N GLU A 326 16.74 -3.55 -11.27
CA GLU A 326 17.49 -3.72 -12.53
C GLU A 326 16.70 -3.17 -13.71
N PHE A 327 15.42 -3.49 -13.81
CA PHE A 327 14.52 -2.94 -14.82
C PHE A 327 14.48 -1.40 -14.78
N LEU A 328 14.31 -0.79 -13.61
CA LEU A 328 14.30 0.67 -13.45
C LEU A 328 15.62 1.30 -13.96
N LYS A 329 16.76 0.68 -13.68
CA LYS A 329 18.07 1.15 -14.18
C LYS A 329 18.19 1.01 -15.69
N GLU A 330 17.82 -0.13 -16.26
CA GLU A 330 17.89 -0.40 -17.69
C GLU A 330 17.01 0.57 -18.50
N LYS A 331 15.85 0.90 -17.96
CA LYS A 331 14.91 1.87 -18.56
C LYS A 331 15.34 3.32 -18.38
N GLY A 332 16.36 3.58 -17.58
CA GLY A 332 16.90 4.92 -17.35
C GLY A 332 16.08 5.78 -16.40
N TYR A 333 15.26 5.18 -15.53
CA TYR A 333 14.59 5.92 -14.48
C TYR A 333 15.62 6.54 -13.52
N TYR A 334 15.26 7.68 -12.93
CA TYR A 334 16.11 8.36 -11.98
C TYR A 334 16.31 7.49 -10.71
N THR A 335 17.51 6.97 -10.56
CA THR A 335 17.86 6.07 -9.44
C THR A 335 19.29 6.35 -8.97
N PRO A 336 19.56 7.51 -8.36
CA PRO A 336 20.89 7.82 -7.85
C PRO A 336 21.27 6.88 -6.69
N ASP A 337 22.55 6.66 -6.53
CA ASP A 337 23.08 5.92 -5.39
C ASP A 337 23.38 6.90 -4.25
N HIS A 338 22.55 6.90 -3.24
CA HIS A 338 22.64 7.79 -2.09
C HIS A 338 23.40 7.20 -0.88
N ARG A 339 23.93 5.98 -1.00
CA ARG A 339 24.66 5.34 0.10
C ARG A 339 25.89 6.16 0.48
N GLY A 340 26.04 6.38 1.80
CA GLY A 340 27.14 7.19 2.34
C GLY A 340 26.84 8.70 2.42
N GLU A 341 25.70 9.17 1.96
CA GLU A 341 25.25 10.54 2.21
C GLU A 341 24.66 10.65 3.63
N GLU A 342 25.08 11.65 4.40
CA GLU A 342 24.71 11.83 5.82
C GLU A 342 23.19 11.87 6.03
N LYS A 343 22.45 12.52 5.16
CA LYS A 343 20.97 12.62 5.24
C LYS A 343 20.25 11.29 5.10
N TYR A 344 20.91 10.23 4.59
CA TYR A 344 20.37 8.89 4.47
C TYR A 344 20.84 7.92 5.56
N ALA A 345 21.46 8.38 6.63
CA ALA A 345 21.96 7.53 7.72
C ALA A 345 20.84 6.68 8.39
N SER A 346 19.59 7.17 8.38
CA SER A 346 18.42 6.41 8.84
C SER A 346 18.17 5.18 7.97
N TRP A 347 18.36 5.30 6.64
CA TRP A 347 18.21 4.22 5.67
C TRP A 347 19.28 3.14 5.85
N ASP A 348 20.54 3.54 6.05
CA ASP A 348 21.64 2.61 6.36
C ASP A 348 21.33 1.82 7.64
N THR A 349 20.97 2.54 8.71
CA THR A 349 20.64 1.93 10.01
C THR A 349 19.45 0.96 9.93
N ALA A 350 18.39 1.33 9.22
CA ALA A 350 17.20 0.49 9.05
C ALA A 350 17.52 -0.76 8.23
N THR A 351 18.33 -0.61 7.18
CA THR A 351 18.75 -1.69 6.30
C THR A 351 19.64 -2.69 7.00
N GLU A 352 20.67 -2.23 7.75
CA GLU A 352 21.51 -3.10 8.56
C GLU A 352 20.70 -3.91 9.57
N LYS A 353 19.77 -3.27 10.28
CA LYS A 353 18.88 -3.94 11.22
C LYS A 353 18.02 -4.99 10.52
N TYR A 354 17.43 -4.65 9.37
CA TYR A 354 16.60 -5.57 8.61
C TYR A 354 17.39 -6.83 8.23
N PHE A 355 18.57 -6.67 7.61
CA PHE A 355 19.35 -7.81 7.14
C PHE A 355 19.96 -8.65 8.27
N ARG A 356 20.29 -8.05 9.40
CA ARG A 356 20.66 -8.82 10.60
C ARG A 356 19.53 -9.77 11.04
N PHE A 357 18.26 -9.31 11.05
CA PHE A 357 17.14 -10.17 11.34
C PHE A 357 16.88 -11.18 10.20
N TYR A 358 17.00 -10.74 8.95
CA TYR A 358 16.82 -11.58 7.78
C TYR A 358 17.82 -12.76 7.78
N GLU A 359 19.10 -12.53 8.01
CA GLU A 359 20.15 -13.55 8.05
C GLU A 359 19.99 -14.52 9.22
N ASN A 360 19.53 -14.05 10.36
CA ASN A 360 19.28 -14.88 11.55
C ASN A 360 17.90 -15.54 11.56
N GLY A 361 17.14 -15.48 10.45
CA GLY A 361 15.80 -16.04 10.34
C GLY A 361 14.82 -15.47 11.37
N TRP A 362 15.00 -14.18 11.75
CA TRP A 362 14.21 -13.46 12.74
C TRP A 362 14.27 -14.02 14.17
N LYS A 363 15.28 -14.80 14.48
CA LYS A 363 15.42 -15.44 15.82
C LYS A 363 15.82 -14.49 16.96
N ASP A 364 16.37 -13.33 16.63
CA ASP A 364 16.94 -12.38 17.61
C ASP A 364 15.95 -11.32 18.13
N LYS A 365 14.65 -11.55 18.01
CA LYS A 365 13.61 -10.63 18.52
C LYS A 365 13.29 -10.86 20.01
N LYS A 366 14.28 -11.04 20.86
CA LYS A 366 14.04 -11.00 22.32
C LYS A 366 14.50 -9.70 22.93
#